data_f9f21443c6abaea5a6f79313ed85b132
#
_entry.id   f9f21443c6abaea5a6f79313ed85b132
#
_cell.length_a   1.000
_cell.length_b   1.000
_cell.length_c   1.000
_cell.angle_alpha   90.00
_cell.angle_beta   90.00
_cell.angle_gamma   90.00
#
_symmetry.space_group_name_H-M   'P 1'
#
loop_
_entity.id
_entity.type
_entity.pdbx_description
1 polymer ?
#
loop_
_entity_poly.entity_id
_entity_poly.type
_entity_poly.pdbx_seq_one_letter_code
_entity_poly.pdbx_strand_id
1 'polypeptide(L)'
;MSKEFLYKPTTSTWKIKRLLENDSRLFIIQGGQGAGKTISILMIILDFLNTTYGEVTICSAQSSKLSDTALRDFIKIAQDWNIYNNFKHNSSENTFTNELKNSYCEFIGLDKKDVGKGRRRDIVYINEANKITLQQFTDISARAKLVILDYNPDAYFWAHDLITEDNFINLCYLDNEYLSAQEVANIENYKTLAY
;
A
#
# COMPACT_ATOMS: atom_id res chain seq x y z
N MET A 1 -23.09 22.59 4.15
CA MET A 1 -22.33 21.70 5.07
C MET A 1 -21.16 21.13 4.28
N SER A 2 -19.92 21.38 4.70
CA SER A 2 -18.74 20.73 4.09
C SER A 2 -18.81 19.23 4.36
N LYS A 3 -18.69 18.41 3.32
CA LYS A 3 -18.63 16.94 3.48
C LYS A 3 -17.42 16.61 4.33
N GLU A 4 -17.62 15.92 5.42
CA GLU A 4 -16.52 15.40 6.22
C GLU A 4 -16.05 14.09 5.59
N PHE A 5 -14.76 14.03 5.21
CA PHE A 5 -14.16 12.82 4.65
C PHE A 5 -13.96 11.77 5.75
N LEU A 6 -14.32 10.53 5.46
CA LEU A 6 -14.08 9.39 6.32
C LEU A 6 -12.57 9.04 6.36
N TYR A 7 -11.91 9.09 5.21
CA TYR A 7 -10.48 8.79 5.09
C TYR A 7 -9.66 10.09 5.09
N LYS A 8 -9.00 10.38 6.21
CA LYS A 8 -8.10 11.53 6.38
C LYS A 8 -6.68 11.03 6.66
N PRO A 9 -5.64 11.78 6.31
CA PRO A 9 -4.27 11.44 6.70
C PRO A 9 -4.12 11.30 8.21
N THR A 10 -3.52 10.22 8.64
CA THR A 10 -3.16 9.92 10.03
C THR A 10 -1.68 10.22 10.27
N THR A 11 -1.21 10.06 11.51
CA THR A 11 0.22 10.09 11.84
C THR A 11 0.99 9.07 11.01
N SER A 12 0.45 7.87 10.78
CA SER A 12 1.04 6.87 9.86
C SER A 12 1.23 7.41 8.46
N THR A 13 0.23 8.11 7.90
CA THR A 13 0.31 8.69 6.55
C THR A 13 1.43 9.74 6.46
N TRP A 14 1.55 10.62 7.45
CA TRP A 14 2.58 11.64 7.48
C TRP A 14 3.98 11.06 7.66
N LYS A 15 4.13 10.05 8.51
CA LYS A 15 5.40 9.34 8.69
C LYS A 15 5.84 8.65 7.41
N ILE A 16 4.93 7.98 6.68
CA ILE A 16 5.23 7.35 5.40
C ILE A 16 5.60 8.42 4.35
N LYS A 17 4.84 9.51 4.22
CA LYS A 17 5.17 10.61 3.29
C LYS A 17 6.59 11.13 3.54
N ARG A 18 6.95 11.38 4.79
CA ARG A 18 8.30 11.83 5.16
C ARG A 18 9.38 10.82 4.81
N LEU A 19 9.12 9.51 5.01
CA LEU A 19 10.05 8.47 4.61
C LEU A 19 10.30 8.48 3.10
N LEU A 20 9.24 8.65 2.30
CA LEU A 20 9.32 8.68 0.83
C LEU A 20 10.05 9.92 0.27
N GLU A 21 10.39 10.91 1.09
CA GLU A 21 11.23 12.06 0.71
C GLU A 21 12.72 11.72 0.67
N ASN A 22 13.15 10.60 1.27
CA ASN A 22 14.53 10.15 1.25
C ASN A 22 14.94 9.69 -0.16
N ASP A 23 16.23 9.77 -0.46
CA ASP A 23 16.80 9.30 -1.72
C ASP A 23 16.99 7.76 -1.70
N SER A 24 15.88 7.04 -1.79
CA SER A 24 15.85 5.59 -1.88
C SER A 24 14.88 5.12 -2.95
N ARG A 25 15.20 4.01 -3.60
CA ARG A 25 14.30 3.34 -4.55
C ARG A 25 13.33 2.37 -3.87
N LEU A 26 13.71 1.85 -2.72
CA LEU A 26 12.95 0.85 -1.97
C LEU A 26 12.58 1.42 -0.60
N PHE A 27 11.30 1.38 -0.26
CA PHE A 27 10.80 1.77 1.07
C PHE A 27 10.06 0.62 1.72
N ILE A 28 10.36 0.39 2.99
CA ILE A 28 9.90 -0.77 3.77
C ILE A 28 9.12 -0.27 4.98
N ILE A 29 7.83 -0.57 5.01
CA ILE A 29 6.91 -0.13 6.06
C ILE A 29 6.47 -1.34 6.89
N GLN A 30 7.07 -1.50 8.05
CA GLN A 30 6.69 -2.50 9.03
C GLN A 30 5.63 -1.95 9.97
N GLY A 31 4.77 -2.80 10.51
CA GLY A 31 3.86 -2.43 11.59
C GLY A 31 2.83 -3.50 11.86
N GLY A 32 2.34 -3.56 13.07
CA GLY A 32 1.28 -4.50 13.47
C GLY A 32 -0.07 -4.20 12.81
N GLN A 33 -1.03 -5.08 13.07
CA GLN A 33 -2.42 -4.85 12.70
C GLN A 33 -2.92 -3.54 13.32
N GLY A 34 -3.73 -2.79 12.60
CA GLY A 34 -4.26 -1.51 13.06
C GLY A 34 -3.31 -0.31 12.90
N ALA A 35 -2.05 -0.50 12.49
CA ALA A 35 -1.11 0.60 12.27
C ALA A 35 -1.44 1.53 11.08
N GLY A 36 -2.47 1.23 10.29
CA GLY A 36 -2.92 2.08 9.19
C GLY A 36 -2.04 2.07 7.94
N LYS A 37 -1.07 1.13 7.82
CA LYS A 37 -0.10 1.05 6.72
C LYS A 37 -0.76 1.08 5.34
N THR A 38 -1.57 0.06 5.05
CA THR A 38 -2.21 -0.13 3.73
C THR A 38 -3.05 1.07 3.32
N ILE A 39 -3.91 1.57 4.22
CA ILE A 39 -4.77 2.74 3.96
C ILE A 39 -3.91 3.98 3.66
N SER A 40 -2.87 4.23 4.46
CA SER A 40 -1.97 5.37 4.26
C SER A 40 -1.23 5.32 2.92
N ILE A 41 -0.71 4.15 2.54
CA ILE A 41 -0.03 3.95 1.25
C ILE A 41 -1.01 4.14 0.08
N LEU A 42 -2.22 3.58 0.18
CA LEU A 42 -3.25 3.74 -0.86
C LEU A 42 -3.70 5.19 -1.02
N MET A 43 -3.80 5.95 0.07
CA MET A 43 -4.09 7.39 0.02
C MET A 43 -2.98 8.16 -0.73
N ILE A 44 -1.72 7.85 -0.47
CA ILE A 44 -0.58 8.46 -1.15
C ILE A 44 -0.58 8.12 -2.64
N ILE A 45 -0.85 6.86 -2.99
CA ILE A 45 -0.94 6.40 -4.39
C ILE A 45 -2.12 7.07 -5.11
N LEU A 46 -3.29 7.17 -4.47
CA LEU A 46 -4.46 7.83 -5.05
C LEU A 46 -4.21 9.33 -5.30
N ASP A 47 -3.57 10.02 -4.37
CA ASP A 47 -3.17 11.42 -4.53
C ASP A 47 -2.21 11.57 -5.73
N PHE A 48 -1.20 10.71 -5.83
CA PHE A 48 -0.28 10.65 -6.98
C PHE A 48 -1.02 10.45 -8.31
N LEU A 49 -1.86 9.42 -8.42
CA LEU A 49 -2.61 9.10 -9.65
C LEU A 49 -3.62 10.18 -10.05
N ASN A 50 -4.17 10.91 -9.08
CA ASN A 50 -5.14 11.97 -9.33
C ASN A 50 -4.49 13.32 -9.67
N THR A 51 -3.22 13.50 -9.37
CA THR A 51 -2.51 14.78 -9.55
C THR A 51 -1.40 14.74 -10.57
N THR A 52 -0.79 13.58 -10.81
CA THR A 52 0.45 13.41 -11.57
C THR A 52 0.28 12.33 -12.64
N TYR A 53 1.03 12.45 -13.75
CA TYR A 53 1.24 11.36 -14.70
C TYR A 53 2.02 10.22 -14.04
N GLY A 54 1.62 8.98 -14.29
CA GLY A 54 2.43 7.83 -13.89
C GLY A 54 1.70 6.49 -13.93
N GLU A 55 2.50 5.43 -13.91
CA GLU A 55 2.05 4.05 -13.91
C GLU A 55 2.33 3.39 -12.56
N VAL A 56 1.29 2.87 -11.92
CA VAL A 56 1.35 2.22 -10.62
C VAL A 56 0.90 0.77 -10.74
N THR A 57 1.62 -0.14 -10.12
CA THR A 57 1.17 -1.53 -9.93
C THR A 57 1.08 -1.83 -8.44
N ILE A 58 -0.08 -2.29 -8.00
CA ILE A 58 -0.35 -2.74 -6.64
C ILE A 58 -0.42 -4.26 -6.66
N CYS A 59 0.43 -4.90 -5.87
CA CYS A 59 0.59 -6.35 -5.85
C CYS A 59 0.15 -6.97 -4.53
N SER A 60 -0.40 -8.17 -4.59
CA SER A 60 -0.55 -9.08 -3.46
C SER A 60 -0.03 -10.48 -3.81
N ALA A 61 0.17 -11.33 -2.81
CA ALA A 61 0.61 -12.70 -3.03
C ALA A 61 -0.37 -13.51 -3.89
N GLN A 62 -1.67 -13.25 -3.76
CA GLN A 62 -2.74 -14.02 -4.40
C GLN A 62 -3.75 -13.11 -5.09
N SER A 63 -4.09 -13.44 -6.33
CA SER A 63 -5.12 -12.74 -7.12
C SER A 63 -6.50 -12.77 -6.45
N SER A 64 -6.86 -13.88 -5.82
CA SER A 64 -8.16 -14.07 -5.13
C SER A 64 -8.36 -13.17 -3.92
N LYS A 65 -7.30 -12.63 -3.34
CA LYS A 65 -7.37 -11.75 -2.16
C LYS A 65 -7.35 -10.26 -2.49
N LEU A 66 -7.12 -9.90 -3.76
CA LEU A 66 -7.06 -8.49 -4.17
C LEU A 66 -8.38 -7.76 -3.90
N SER A 67 -9.52 -8.39 -4.24
CA SER A 67 -10.86 -7.81 -4.06
C SER A 67 -11.22 -7.57 -2.60
N ASP A 68 -10.67 -8.36 -1.69
CA ASP A 68 -11.03 -8.34 -0.27
C ASP A 68 -10.12 -7.42 0.57
N THR A 69 -9.05 -6.91 -0.03
CA THR A 69 -8.03 -6.11 0.65
C THR A 69 -7.77 -4.77 -0.03
N ALA A 70 -6.60 -4.56 -0.59
CA ALA A 70 -6.12 -3.28 -1.12
C ALA A 70 -7.02 -2.69 -2.22
N LEU A 71 -7.57 -3.50 -3.13
CA LEU A 71 -8.46 -3.01 -4.19
C LEU A 71 -9.76 -2.43 -3.62
N ARG A 72 -10.39 -3.14 -2.68
CA ARG A 72 -11.60 -2.66 -2.02
C ARG A 72 -11.37 -1.34 -1.29
N ASP A 73 -10.25 -1.25 -0.57
CA ASP A 73 -9.93 -0.06 0.21
C ASP A 73 -9.55 1.11 -0.71
N PHE A 74 -8.84 0.88 -1.81
CA PHE A 74 -8.57 1.87 -2.86
C PHE A 74 -9.87 2.48 -3.40
N ILE A 75 -10.85 1.64 -3.77
CA ILE A 75 -12.15 2.11 -4.28
C ILE A 75 -12.89 2.94 -3.21
N LYS A 76 -12.91 2.48 -1.96
CA LYS A 76 -13.58 3.20 -0.86
C LYS A 76 -12.97 4.59 -0.62
N ILE A 77 -11.64 4.69 -0.60
CA ILE A 77 -10.94 5.96 -0.42
C ILE A 77 -11.26 6.89 -1.60
N ALA A 78 -11.18 6.39 -2.84
CA ALA A 78 -11.48 7.19 -4.03
C ALA A 78 -12.92 7.71 -4.06
N GLN A 79 -13.89 6.89 -3.62
CA GLN A 79 -15.29 7.28 -3.47
C GLN A 79 -15.49 8.32 -2.38
N ASP A 80 -14.87 8.13 -1.23
CA ASP A 80 -14.95 9.08 -0.11
C ASP A 80 -14.38 10.45 -0.48
N TRP A 81 -13.25 10.47 -1.19
CA TRP A 81 -12.62 11.69 -1.68
C TRP A 81 -13.32 12.31 -2.91
N ASN A 82 -14.40 11.69 -3.43
CA ASN A 82 -15.12 12.09 -4.65
C ASN A 82 -14.24 12.14 -5.91
N ILE A 83 -13.19 11.36 -5.96
CA ILE A 83 -12.28 11.27 -7.12
C ILE A 83 -12.44 9.97 -7.90
N TYR A 84 -13.28 9.04 -7.46
CA TYR A 84 -13.50 7.76 -8.14
C TYR A 84 -13.90 7.94 -9.62
N ASN A 85 -14.76 8.92 -9.91
CA ASN A 85 -15.22 9.22 -11.26
C ASN A 85 -14.15 9.86 -12.16
N ASN A 86 -13.00 10.25 -11.62
CA ASN A 86 -11.84 10.68 -12.41
C ASN A 86 -11.14 9.49 -13.08
N PHE A 87 -11.48 8.27 -12.66
CA PHE A 87 -10.88 7.03 -13.15
C PHE A 87 -11.89 6.20 -13.94
N LYS A 88 -11.49 5.75 -15.12
CA LYS A 88 -12.15 4.68 -15.85
C LYS A 88 -11.72 3.34 -15.22
N HIS A 89 -12.64 2.69 -14.54
CA HIS A 89 -12.40 1.40 -13.87
C HIS A 89 -12.79 0.24 -14.78
N ASN A 90 -11.84 -0.65 -15.09
CA ASN A 90 -12.08 -1.95 -15.70
C ASN A 90 -12.05 -3.03 -14.62
N SER A 91 -13.23 -3.49 -14.21
CA SER A 91 -13.38 -4.46 -13.12
C SER A 91 -12.91 -5.88 -13.47
N SER A 92 -12.88 -6.24 -14.76
CA SER A 92 -12.42 -7.56 -15.21
C SER A 92 -10.89 -7.69 -15.14
N GLU A 93 -10.19 -6.59 -15.33
CA GLU A 93 -8.73 -6.52 -15.28
C GLU A 93 -8.18 -5.89 -14.00
N ASN A 94 -9.06 -5.37 -13.13
CA ASN A 94 -8.73 -4.62 -11.93
C ASN A 94 -7.80 -3.42 -12.23
N THR A 95 -8.16 -2.62 -13.25
CA THR A 95 -7.36 -1.47 -13.68
C THR A 95 -8.14 -0.16 -13.59
N PHE A 96 -7.41 0.93 -13.36
CA PHE A 96 -7.93 2.28 -13.25
C PHE A 96 -7.11 3.21 -14.14
N THR A 97 -7.76 3.97 -15.02
CA THR A 97 -7.11 4.94 -15.90
C THR A 97 -7.70 6.32 -15.66
N ASN A 98 -6.88 7.29 -15.31
CA ASN A 98 -7.23 8.70 -15.28
C ASN A 98 -6.77 9.36 -16.58
N GLU A 99 -7.69 9.56 -17.52
CA GLU A 99 -7.38 10.10 -18.86
C GLU A 99 -6.91 11.56 -18.79
N LEU A 100 -7.39 12.35 -17.80
CA LEU A 100 -6.99 13.75 -17.64
C LEU A 100 -5.55 13.91 -17.16
N LYS A 101 -5.08 12.97 -16.36
CA LYS A 101 -3.70 12.96 -15.82
C LYS A 101 -2.79 12.01 -16.57
N ASN A 102 -3.37 11.22 -17.51
CA ASN A 102 -2.66 10.15 -18.20
C ASN A 102 -1.97 9.20 -17.21
N SER A 103 -2.64 8.89 -16.10
CA SER A 103 -2.15 7.97 -15.08
C SER A 103 -2.89 6.65 -15.13
N TYR A 104 -2.21 5.58 -14.73
CA TYR A 104 -2.70 4.22 -14.79
C TYR A 104 -2.35 3.44 -13.53
N CYS A 105 -3.29 2.67 -13.03
CA CYS A 105 -3.09 1.76 -11.92
C CYS A 105 -3.63 0.37 -12.24
N GLU A 106 -2.87 -0.65 -11.92
CA GLU A 106 -3.31 -2.05 -12.01
C GLU A 106 -3.15 -2.77 -10.67
N PHE A 107 -4.03 -3.71 -10.40
CA PHE A 107 -3.96 -4.60 -9.25
C PHE A 107 -3.71 -6.02 -9.73
N ILE A 108 -2.61 -6.64 -9.28
CA ILE A 108 -2.20 -7.97 -9.73
C ILE A 108 -1.87 -8.89 -8.56
N GLY A 109 -2.20 -10.18 -8.70
CA GLY A 109 -1.70 -11.22 -7.81
C GLY A 109 -0.45 -11.87 -8.39
N LEU A 110 0.54 -12.11 -7.54
CA LEU A 110 1.82 -12.70 -7.92
C LEU A 110 1.82 -14.23 -7.93
N ASP A 111 0.64 -14.86 -7.79
CA ASP A 111 0.42 -16.31 -7.87
C ASP A 111 0.44 -16.85 -9.31
N LYS A 112 0.32 -15.99 -10.32
CA LYS A 112 0.39 -16.37 -11.73
C LYS A 112 1.82 -16.21 -12.26
N LYS A 113 2.27 -17.16 -13.09
CA LYS A 113 3.57 -17.07 -13.76
C LYS A 113 3.62 -15.87 -14.71
N ASP A 114 4.77 -15.21 -14.74
CA ASP A 114 5.11 -14.10 -15.66
C ASP A 114 4.25 -12.84 -15.53
N VAL A 115 3.43 -12.73 -14.49
CA VAL A 115 2.65 -11.53 -14.22
C VAL A 115 3.59 -10.39 -13.86
N GLY A 116 3.41 -9.28 -14.55
CA GLY A 116 4.13 -8.04 -14.28
C GLY A 116 5.57 -7.98 -14.78
N LYS A 117 6.10 -9.02 -15.42
CA LYS A 117 7.45 -9.00 -16.00
C LYS A 117 7.56 -8.01 -17.17
N GLY A 118 8.68 -7.31 -17.23
CA GLY A 118 9.06 -6.50 -18.40
C GLY A 118 8.42 -5.13 -18.53
N ARG A 119 7.39 -4.79 -17.78
CA ARG A 119 6.74 -3.48 -17.82
C ARG A 119 7.49 -2.45 -16.98
N ARG A 120 7.63 -1.23 -17.47
CA ARG A 120 8.15 -0.10 -16.68
C ARG A 120 7.03 0.45 -15.80
N ARG A 121 7.37 0.86 -14.58
CA ARG A 121 6.44 1.41 -13.60
C ARG A 121 7.09 2.57 -12.85
N ASP A 122 6.29 3.57 -12.54
CA ASP A 122 6.74 4.63 -11.64
C ASP A 122 6.73 4.13 -10.20
N ILE A 123 5.65 3.45 -9.79
CA ILE A 123 5.52 2.89 -8.44
C ILE A 123 5.09 1.42 -8.52
N VAL A 124 5.74 0.58 -7.75
CA VAL A 124 5.27 -0.76 -7.38
C VAL A 124 4.98 -0.77 -5.88
N TYR A 125 3.76 -1.07 -5.50
CA TYR A 125 3.39 -1.30 -4.11
C TYR A 125 3.11 -2.79 -3.89
N ILE A 126 3.78 -3.41 -2.94
CA ILE A 126 3.61 -4.82 -2.56
C ILE A 126 3.00 -4.88 -1.17
N ASN A 127 1.71 -5.21 -1.15
CA ASN A 127 0.95 -5.38 0.09
C ASN A 127 1.20 -6.76 0.67
N GLU A 128 1.49 -6.84 1.97
CA GLU A 128 1.83 -8.05 2.71
C GLU A 128 3.06 -8.78 2.11
N ALA A 129 4.19 -8.04 1.96
CA ALA A 129 5.40 -8.53 1.32
C ALA A 129 6.00 -9.80 1.97
N ASN A 130 5.69 -10.07 3.24
CA ASN A 130 6.06 -11.33 3.93
C ASN A 130 5.41 -12.59 3.34
N LYS A 131 4.44 -12.43 2.42
CA LYS A 131 3.74 -13.54 1.75
C LYS A 131 4.26 -13.85 0.34
N ILE A 132 5.25 -13.11 -0.15
CA ILE A 132 5.87 -13.33 -1.46
C ILE A 132 7.32 -13.79 -1.32
N THR A 133 7.82 -14.45 -2.36
CA THR A 133 9.22 -14.87 -2.44
C THR A 133 10.13 -13.74 -2.89
N LEU A 134 11.43 -13.81 -2.58
CA LEU A 134 12.44 -12.90 -3.11
C LEU A 134 12.48 -12.89 -4.65
N GLN A 135 12.22 -14.03 -5.30
CA GLN A 135 12.16 -14.10 -6.76
C GLN A 135 10.99 -13.30 -7.32
N GLN A 136 9.80 -13.42 -6.72
CA GLN A 136 8.62 -12.62 -7.12
C GLN A 136 8.89 -11.12 -6.93
N PHE A 137 9.49 -10.74 -5.80
CA PHE A 137 9.91 -9.35 -5.56
C PHE A 137 10.88 -8.86 -6.62
N THR A 138 11.93 -9.63 -6.93
CA THR A 138 12.93 -9.27 -7.93
C THR A 138 12.30 -9.08 -9.31
N ASP A 139 11.42 -10.01 -9.72
CA ASP A 139 10.75 -9.97 -11.02
C ASP A 139 9.87 -8.72 -11.19
N ILE A 140 9.05 -8.38 -10.17
CA ILE A 140 8.12 -7.27 -10.26
C ILE A 140 8.80 -5.90 -10.08
N SER A 141 9.84 -5.83 -9.24
CA SER A 141 10.53 -4.59 -8.93
C SER A 141 11.59 -4.18 -9.95
N ALA A 142 12.03 -5.10 -10.83
CA ALA A 142 13.18 -4.92 -11.71
C ALA A 142 13.16 -3.62 -12.55
N ARG A 143 11.99 -3.16 -12.98
CA ARG A 143 11.79 -1.96 -13.81
C ARG A 143 10.94 -0.88 -13.17
N ALA A 144 10.78 -0.91 -11.85
CA ALA A 144 10.11 0.13 -11.08
C ALA A 144 11.08 1.27 -10.74
N LYS A 145 10.60 2.51 -10.75
CA LYS A 145 11.37 3.67 -10.25
C LYS A 145 11.35 3.70 -8.72
N LEU A 146 10.20 3.41 -8.14
CA LEU A 146 9.95 3.38 -6.71
C LEU A 146 9.26 2.07 -6.32
N VAL A 147 9.70 1.45 -5.23
CA VAL A 147 9.08 0.25 -4.66
C VAL A 147 8.71 0.50 -3.21
N ILE A 148 7.48 0.22 -2.86
CA ILE A 148 6.97 0.31 -1.49
C ILE A 148 6.55 -1.09 -1.04
N LEU A 149 7.03 -1.51 0.12
CA LEU A 149 6.63 -2.77 0.76
C LEU A 149 5.91 -2.47 2.07
N ASP A 150 4.82 -3.17 2.35
CA ASP A 150 4.31 -3.24 3.72
C ASP A 150 4.20 -4.69 4.21
N TYR A 151 4.35 -4.88 5.51
CA TYR A 151 4.15 -6.18 6.14
C TYR A 151 3.90 -6.08 7.65
N ASN A 152 3.35 -7.16 8.20
CA ASN A 152 3.28 -7.37 9.63
C ASN A 152 4.55 -8.09 10.12
N PRO A 153 5.10 -7.75 11.30
CA PRO A 153 6.35 -8.35 11.82
C PRO A 153 6.11 -9.73 12.43
N ASP A 154 5.60 -10.68 11.61
CA ASP A 154 5.26 -12.02 12.10
C ASP A 154 6.48 -12.94 12.20
N ALA A 155 7.43 -12.83 11.25
CA ALA A 155 8.64 -13.61 11.19
C ALA A 155 9.71 -12.93 10.34
N TYR A 156 10.98 -13.34 10.51
CA TYR A 156 12.08 -12.88 9.67
C TYR A 156 11.91 -13.41 8.23
N PHE A 157 12.12 -12.56 7.23
CA PHE A 157 12.09 -12.89 5.81
C PHE A 157 13.03 -11.96 5.01
N TRP A 158 13.18 -12.21 3.71
CA TRP A 158 14.16 -11.56 2.84
C TRP A 158 14.17 -10.02 2.87
N ALA A 159 13.05 -9.36 3.15
CA ALA A 159 13.01 -7.89 3.16
C ALA A 159 13.79 -7.29 4.34
N HIS A 160 13.99 -8.03 5.42
CA HIS A 160 14.78 -7.57 6.57
C HIS A 160 16.25 -7.34 6.20
N ASP A 161 16.80 -8.10 5.24
CA ASP A 161 18.16 -7.93 4.74
C ASP A 161 18.35 -6.68 3.88
N LEU A 162 17.24 -6.05 3.45
CA LEU A 162 17.24 -4.86 2.61
C LEU A 162 16.98 -3.57 3.38
N ILE A 163 16.80 -3.64 4.70
CA ILE A 163 16.53 -2.50 5.58
C ILE A 163 17.79 -1.65 5.74
N THR A 164 17.62 -0.34 5.59
CA THR A 164 18.60 0.70 5.91
C THR A 164 17.94 1.81 6.74
N GLU A 165 18.71 2.74 7.29
CA GLU A 165 18.20 3.87 8.06
C GLU A 165 17.28 4.79 7.21
N ASP A 166 17.57 4.91 5.90
CA ASP A 166 16.86 5.82 4.99
C ASP A 166 15.61 5.23 4.37
N ASN A 167 15.42 3.90 4.42
CA ASN A 167 14.34 3.24 3.69
C ASN A 167 13.32 2.53 4.56
N PHE A 168 13.45 2.59 5.87
CA PHE A 168 12.64 1.78 6.79
C PHE A 168 11.87 2.62 7.81
N ILE A 169 10.65 2.22 8.08
CA ILE A 169 9.86 2.73 9.20
C ILE A 169 9.07 1.61 9.87
N ASN A 170 9.02 1.66 11.20
CA ASN A 170 8.14 0.81 11.99
C ASN A 170 6.99 1.65 12.57
N LEU A 171 5.76 1.31 12.18
CA LEU A 171 4.52 1.95 12.61
C LEU A 171 3.81 1.10 13.65
N CYS A 172 3.10 1.76 14.54
CA CYS A 172 2.26 1.08 15.52
C CYS A 172 0.81 1.57 15.46
N TYR A 173 -0.08 0.89 16.17
CA TYR A 173 -1.51 1.25 16.24
C TYR A 173 -1.75 2.66 16.79
N LEU A 174 -0.84 3.23 17.60
CA LEU A 174 -0.92 4.61 18.11
C LEU A 174 -0.70 5.67 17.03
N ASP A 175 -0.16 5.29 15.86
CA ASP A 175 0.00 6.16 14.70
C ASP A 175 -1.28 6.25 13.85
N ASN A 176 -2.35 5.53 14.25
CA ASN A 176 -3.62 5.47 13.54
C ASN A 176 -4.75 6.00 14.43
N GLU A 177 -5.03 7.28 14.31
CA GLU A 177 -6.04 7.99 15.11
C GLU A 177 -7.49 7.56 14.78
N TYR A 178 -7.70 6.68 13.79
CA TYR A 178 -9.02 6.16 13.43
C TYR A 178 -9.45 4.91 14.19
N LEU A 179 -8.54 4.32 14.97
CA LEU A 179 -8.92 3.19 15.80
C LEU A 179 -9.90 3.64 16.89
N SER A 180 -10.99 2.92 17.01
CA SER A 180 -11.93 3.08 18.12
C SER A 180 -11.27 2.66 19.44
N ALA A 181 -11.77 3.17 20.54
CA ALA A 181 -11.30 2.77 21.88
C ALA A 181 -11.40 1.25 22.10
N GLN A 182 -12.40 0.59 21.50
CA GLN A 182 -12.55 -0.87 21.59
C GLN A 182 -11.46 -1.62 20.82
N GLU A 183 -11.07 -1.14 19.61
CA GLU A 183 -9.98 -1.74 18.82
C GLU A 183 -8.66 -1.58 19.53
N VAL A 184 -8.38 -0.40 20.10
CA VAL A 184 -7.18 -0.16 20.91
C VAL A 184 -7.14 -1.10 22.11
N ALA A 185 -8.24 -1.22 22.87
CA ALA A 185 -8.32 -2.13 24.01
C ALA A 185 -8.09 -3.60 23.61
N ASN A 186 -8.60 -4.02 22.46
CA ASN A 186 -8.37 -5.38 21.95
C ASN A 186 -6.88 -5.61 21.63
N ILE A 187 -6.20 -4.65 21.00
CA ILE A 187 -4.77 -4.74 20.69
C ILE A 187 -3.94 -4.81 22.00
N GLU A 188 -4.27 -3.99 22.99
CA GLU A 188 -3.58 -4.00 24.29
C GLU A 188 -3.78 -5.31 25.05
N ASN A 189 -4.98 -5.89 25.00
CA ASN A 189 -5.26 -7.18 25.62
C ASN A 189 -4.42 -8.31 24.98
N TYR A 190 -4.19 -8.29 23.66
CA TYR A 190 -3.33 -9.28 23.00
C TYR A 190 -1.87 -9.18 23.47
N LYS A 191 -1.36 -7.98 23.76
CA LYS A 191 -0.01 -7.83 24.29
C LYS A 191 0.15 -8.49 25.68
N THR A 192 -0.88 -8.40 26.52
CA THR A 192 -0.84 -9.02 27.87
C THR A 192 -0.96 -10.54 27.83
N LEU A 193 -1.54 -11.13 26.76
CA LEU A 193 -1.65 -12.58 26.60
C LEU A 193 -0.41 -13.22 25.95
N ALA A 194 0.50 -12.41 25.37
CA ALA A 194 1.71 -12.89 24.68
C ALA A 194 2.92 -12.99 25.61
N TYR A 195 2.76 -12.74 26.92
CA TYR A 195 3.72 -12.92 28.01
C TYR A 195 3.15 -13.87 29.05
#